data_bd3f8c838a4560ae28002c0fd81888f8
#
_entry.id   bd3f8c838a4560ae28002c0fd81888f8
#
_cell.length_a   1.000
_cell.length_b   1.000
_cell.length_c   1.000
_cell.angle_alpha   90.00
_cell.angle_beta   90.00
_cell.angle_gamma   90.00
#
_symmetry.space_group_name_H-M   'P 1'
#
loop_
_entity.id
_entity.type
_entity.pdbx_description
1 polymer ?
#
loop_
_entity_poly.entity_id
_entity_poly.type
_entity_poly.pdbx_seq_one_letter_code
_entity_poly.pdbx_strand_id
1 'polypeptide(L)'
;MRGLKCQKGRLGCLVMTLAGFIFYAFGVFYYSLLKEAPSVWHIVCEKDSGQTEEDYERVMKTWEKDRQEKDFPLACAFWKKEEGQTAENLSLNRTCDVTVWKVRGSLEVLVQSSAVLNEDDWQGCYLAEDTAWELFGSTEAAGNKIVCGQRRLTVRGVLKDETSLLVMRPETKETTDRIALGMTLAAHVKGFLMSYGLRGKPMSSGFLAEIAQWLLLLYPGVLAAGFLKSLKNDYPVWAAGKILWWIMLAAMVYLLFRNIKIPETMIPGKWSDFQFWKDWWKSFQEQIVCFVQMDKTKRELRQAGIFMKSAVCSAMPFFIIALKKEVCQ
;
A
#
# COMPACT_ATOMS: atom_id res chain seq x y z
N MET A 1 -46.63 18.76 -24.93
CA MET A 1 -46.10 18.36 -23.62
C MET A 1 -45.25 17.07 -23.62
N ARG A 2 -45.52 16.06 -24.41
CA ARG A 2 -44.70 14.82 -24.49
C ARG A 2 -43.26 15.03 -24.97
N GLY A 3 -43.00 15.97 -25.91
CA GLY A 3 -41.67 16.25 -26.43
C GLY A 3 -40.69 16.85 -25.39
N LEU A 4 -41.17 17.73 -24.52
CA LEU A 4 -40.40 18.39 -23.47
C LEU A 4 -39.99 17.40 -22.33
N LYS A 5 -40.87 16.45 -21.96
CA LYS A 5 -40.54 15.40 -20.99
C LYS A 5 -39.47 14.44 -21.54
N CYS A 6 -39.55 14.05 -22.81
CA CYS A 6 -38.57 13.19 -23.46
C CYS A 6 -37.18 13.87 -23.56
N GLN A 7 -37.15 15.18 -23.79
CA GLN A 7 -35.89 15.95 -23.87
C GLN A 7 -35.21 16.13 -22.51
N LYS A 8 -35.98 16.38 -21.43
CA LYS A 8 -35.47 16.42 -20.05
C LYS A 8 -34.90 15.08 -19.60
N GLY A 9 -35.53 13.95 -19.91
CA GLY A 9 -35.03 12.63 -19.60
C GLY A 9 -33.72 12.31 -20.32
N ARG A 10 -33.58 12.74 -21.59
CA ARG A 10 -32.33 12.56 -22.37
C ARG A 10 -31.17 13.39 -21.82
N LEU A 11 -31.43 14.63 -21.44
CA LEU A 11 -30.41 15.49 -20.82
C LEU A 11 -29.95 14.90 -19.47
N GLY A 12 -30.88 14.42 -18.64
CA GLY A 12 -30.53 13.75 -17.37
C GLY A 12 -29.68 12.49 -17.56
N CYS A 13 -30.01 11.66 -18.57
CA CYS A 13 -29.20 10.50 -18.92
C CYS A 13 -27.77 10.87 -19.36
N LEU A 14 -27.60 11.97 -20.09
CA LEU A 14 -26.29 12.45 -20.55
C LEU A 14 -25.46 12.98 -19.39
N VAL A 15 -26.06 13.78 -18.50
CA VAL A 15 -25.41 14.29 -17.29
C VAL A 15 -24.95 13.14 -16.39
N MET A 16 -25.79 12.12 -16.16
CA MET A 16 -25.43 10.97 -15.35
C MET A 16 -24.26 10.17 -15.95
N THR A 17 -24.25 9.97 -17.28
CA THR A 17 -23.12 9.27 -17.93
C THR A 17 -21.83 10.08 -17.83
N LEU A 18 -21.89 11.39 -17.98
CA LEU A 18 -20.73 12.27 -17.81
C LEU A 18 -20.21 12.24 -16.37
N ALA A 19 -21.11 12.29 -15.38
CA ALA A 19 -20.74 12.15 -13.96
C ALA A 19 -20.05 10.81 -13.69
N GLY A 20 -20.57 9.69 -14.23
CA GLY A 20 -19.91 8.39 -14.13
C GLY A 20 -18.50 8.36 -14.71
N PHE A 21 -18.30 9.03 -15.84
CA PHE A 21 -16.98 9.16 -16.44
C PHE A 21 -16.01 9.99 -15.58
N ILE A 22 -16.48 11.08 -14.98
CA ILE A 22 -15.67 11.91 -14.07
C ILE A 22 -15.23 11.09 -12.86
N PHE A 23 -16.15 10.36 -12.21
CA PHE A 23 -15.76 9.49 -11.09
C PHE A 23 -14.77 8.41 -11.52
N TYR A 24 -14.96 7.81 -12.70
CA TYR A 24 -14.00 6.86 -13.23
C TYR A 24 -12.60 7.47 -13.42
N ALA A 25 -12.52 8.67 -13.98
CA ALA A 25 -11.25 9.37 -14.15
C ALA A 25 -10.55 9.65 -12.81
N PHE A 26 -11.30 10.04 -11.76
CA PHE A 26 -10.77 10.16 -10.40
C PHE A 26 -10.30 8.79 -9.85
N GLY A 27 -11.04 7.71 -10.11
CA GLY A 27 -10.62 6.35 -9.75
C GLY A 27 -9.27 5.98 -10.36
N VAL A 28 -9.08 6.26 -11.66
CA VAL A 28 -7.80 6.06 -12.37
C VAL A 28 -6.70 6.95 -11.80
N PHE A 29 -7.00 8.20 -11.45
CA PHE A 29 -6.04 9.10 -10.81
C PHE A 29 -5.55 8.56 -9.46
N TYR A 30 -6.45 8.13 -8.57
CA TYR A 30 -6.06 7.54 -7.30
C TYR A 30 -5.32 6.21 -7.47
N TYR A 31 -5.67 5.42 -8.47
CA TYR A 31 -4.93 4.21 -8.81
C TYR A 31 -3.49 4.53 -9.27
N SER A 32 -3.27 5.57 -10.06
CA SER A 32 -1.91 5.96 -10.47
C SER A 32 -1.04 6.34 -9.27
N LEU A 33 -1.61 7.02 -8.26
CA LEU A 33 -0.91 7.31 -7.01
C LEU A 33 -0.53 6.04 -6.22
N LEU A 34 -1.40 5.02 -6.21
CA LEU A 34 -1.08 3.73 -5.59
C LEU A 34 0.04 3.01 -6.33
N LYS A 35 0.04 3.07 -7.65
CA LYS A 35 1.03 2.39 -8.49
C LYS A 35 2.42 3.02 -8.38
N GLU A 36 2.50 4.35 -8.19
CA GLU A 36 3.75 5.08 -8.01
C GLU A 36 4.32 4.93 -6.60
N ALA A 37 3.50 4.53 -5.63
CA ALA A 37 3.95 4.28 -4.28
C ALA A 37 4.95 3.12 -4.26
N PRO A 38 6.12 3.29 -3.58
CA PRO A 38 7.09 2.20 -3.49
C PRO A 38 6.47 0.99 -2.81
N SER A 39 6.58 -0.16 -3.48
CA SER A 39 6.12 -1.44 -2.92
C SER A 39 7.14 -1.95 -1.90
N VAL A 40 6.65 -2.27 -0.72
CA VAL A 40 7.43 -2.91 0.34
C VAL A 40 6.80 -4.27 0.63
N TRP A 41 7.65 -5.26 0.79
CA TRP A 41 7.23 -6.58 1.22
C TRP A 41 7.39 -6.70 2.73
N HIS A 42 6.31 -7.00 3.40
CA HIS A 42 6.30 -7.31 4.82
C HIS A 42 6.22 -8.81 5.01
N ILE A 43 7.07 -9.34 5.87
CA ILE A 43 7.11 -10.75 6.23
C ILE A 43 6.89 -10.82 7.73
N VAL A 44 5.78 -11.43 8.12
CA VAL A 44 5.51 -11.75 9.52
C VAL A 44 6.12 -13.11 9.80
N CYS A 45 7.13 -13.14 10.68
CA CYS A 45 7.79 -14.36 11.09
C CYS A 45 6.83 -15.22 11.93
N GLU A 46 6.98 -16.53 11.87
CA GLU A 46 6.22 -17.44 12.73
C GLU A 46 6.61 -17.21 14.20
N LYS A 47 5.66 -17.39 15.13
CA LYS A 47 5.83 -17.04 16.56
C LYS A 47 7.07 -17.65 17.22
N ASP A 48 7.55 -18.77 16.72
CA ASP A 48 8.73 -19.48 17.26
C ASP A 48 10.01 -19.22 16.47
N SER A 49 9.97 -18.37 15.45
CA SER A 49 11.11 -18.07 14.56
C SER A 49 11.50 -16.58 14.60
N GLY A 50 11.51 -15.99 15.80
CA GLY A 50 12.01 -14.63 15.99
C GLY A 50 13.46 -14.51 15.49
N GLN A 51 13.74 -13.45 14.72
CA GLN A 51 15.04 -13.25 14.10
C GLN A 51 15.98 -12.53 15.06
N THR A 52 17.17 -13.06 15.25
CA THR A 52 18.23 -12.52 16.11
C THR A 52 19.12 -11.53 15.35
N GLU A 53 20.05 -10.89 16.06
CA GLU A 53 21.09 -10.07 15.43
C GLU A 53 22.01 -10.91 14.53
N GLU A 54 22.33 -12.13 14.95
CA GLU A 54 23.17 -13.05 14.17
C GLU A 54 22.49 -13.44 12.85
N ASP A 55 21.15 -13.62 12.83
CA ASP A 55 20.40 -13.89 11.63
C ASP A 55 20.44 -12.70 10.67
N TYR A 56 20.28 -11.48 11.18
CA TYR A 56 20.40 -10.26 10.39
C TYR A 56 21.80 -10.12 9.78
N GLU A 57 22.87 -10.25 10.61
CA GLU A 57 24.24 -10.17 10.13
C GLU A 57 24.57 -11.24 9.08
N ARG A 58 24.09 -12.49 9.30
CA ARG A 58 24.26 -13.57 8.34
C ARG A 58 23.63 -13.22 6.99
N VAL A 59 22.40 -12.68 7.01
CA VAL A 59 21.71 -12.23 5.79
C VAL A 59 22.50 -11.14 5.10
N MET A 60 22.93 -10.10 5.83
CA MET A 60 23.66 -8.98 5.25
C MET A 60 25.03 -9.38 4.70
N LYS A 61 25.82 -10.16 5.44
CA LYS A 61 27.14 -10.67 4.98
C LYS A 61 27.02 -11.56 3.75
N THR A 62 25.99 -12.41 3.70
CA THR A 62 25.77 -13.27 2.54
C THR A 62 25.30 -12.45 1.35
N TRP A 63 24.41 -11.48 1.56
CA TRP A 63 23.96 -10.58 0.50
C TRP A 63 25.09 -9.75 -0.09
N GLU A 64 26.01 -9.25 0.73
CA GLU A 64 27.17 -8.50 0.24
C GLU A 64 28.10 -9.34 -0.64
N LYS A 65 28.27 -10.63 -0.33
CA LYS A 65 29.02 -11.56 -1.18
C LYS A 65 28.34 -11.80 -2.52
N ASP A 66 27.00 -11.94 -2.51
CA ASP A 66 26.20 -12.14 -3.71
C ASP A 66 26.00 -10.85 -4.52
N ARG A 67 26.33 -9.67 -3.94
CA ARG A 67 26.14 -8.35 -4.56
C ARG A 67 26.90 -8.16 -5.87
N GLN A 68 28.01 -8.85 -6.05
CA GLN A 68 28.75 -8.79 -7.31
C GLN A 68 27.96 -9.34 -8.51
N GLU A 69 26.92 -10.12 -8.28
CA GLU A 69 26.00 -10.67 -9.28
C GLU A 69 24.64 -9.92 -9.35
N LYS A 70 24.40 -8.95 -8.46
CA LYS A 70 23.09 -8.28 -8.33
C LYS A 70 23.24 -6.76 -8.35
N ASP A 71 22.56 -6.12 -9.29
CA ASP A 71 22.71 -4.68 -9.59
C ASP A 71 22.03 -3.72 -8.61
N PHE A 72 21.48 -4.17 -7.47
CA PHE A 72 20.73 -3.30 -6.56
C PHE A 72 21.05 -3.52 -5.08
N PRO A 73 21.09 -2.45 -4.26
CA PRO A 73 21.25 -2.56 -2.83
C PRO A 73 20.04 -3.20 -2.17
N LEU A 74 20.26 -4.02 -1.16
CA LEU A 74 19.17 -4.57 -0.35
C LEU A 74 18.71 -3.51 0.65
N ALA A 75 17.50 -2.98 0.45
CA ALA A 75 16.81 -2.23 1.48
C ALA A 75 16.00 -3.23 2.33
N CYS A 76 16.55 -3.57 3.51
CA CYS A 76 15.99 -4.57 4.41
C CYS A 76 15.96 -4.03 5.84
N ALA A 77 14.86 -4.28 6.55
CA ALA A 77 14.74 -3.98 7.96
C ALA A 77 14.13 -5.17 8.72
N PHE A 78 14.80 -5.59 9.79
CA PHE A 78 14.27 -6.52 10.78
C PHE A 78 13.74 -5.69 11.94
N TRP A 79 12.47 -5.85 12.29
CA TRP A 79 11.86 -4.95 13.24
C TRP A 79 10.79 -5.60 14.11
N LYS A 80 10.50 -4.93 15.22
CA LYS A 80 9.45 -5.31 16.16
C LYS A 80 8.74 -4.06 16.66
N LYS A 81 7.43 -4.15 16.86
CA LYS A 81 6.62 -3.09 17.43
C LYS A 81 6.26 -3.41 18.89
N GLU A 82 6.47 -2.46 19.77
CA GLU A 82 6.05 -2.53 21.18
C GLU A 82 5.18 -1.33 21.50
N GLU A 83 3.96 -1.59 21.94
CA GLU A 83 2.99 -0.55 22.35
C GLU A 83 3.02 -0.33 23.85
N GLY A 84 2.47 0.82 24.31
CA GLY A 84 2.32 1.12 25.71
C GLY A 84 3.63 1.36 26.45
N GLN A 85 4.66 1.85 25.75
CA GLN A 85 5.90 2.29 26.37
C GLN A 85 5.83 3.78 26.70
N THR A 86 6.55 4.19 27.75
CA THR A 86 6.63 5.61 28.14
C THR A 86 8.04 6.13 27.87
N ALA A 87 8.11 7.26 27.19
CA ALA A 87 9.34 8.02 27.01
C ALA A 87 9.37 9.20 27.99
N GLU A 88 10.53 9.45 28.60
CA GLU A 88 10.69 10.46 29.64
C GLU A 88 11.83 11.42 29.29
N ASN A 89 11.59 12.70 29.45
CA ASN A 89 12.62 13.73 29.51
C ASN A 89 12.85 14.15 30.96
N LEU A 90 13.88 13.59 31.57
CA LEU A 90 14.21 13.86 32.99
C LEU A 90 14.57 15.33 33.25
N SER A 91 15.13 16.04 32.27
CA SER A 91 15.55 17.43 32.43
C SER A 91 14.38 18.40 32.53
N LEU A 92 13.29 18.10 31.81
CA LEU A 92 12.08 18.93 31.79
C LEU A 92 10.93 18.32 32.60
N ASN A 93 11.15 17.15 33.19
CA ASN A 93 10.14 16.36 33.93
C ASN A 93 8.86 16.16 33.10
N ARG A 94 9.04 15.75 31.82
CA ARG A 94 7.95 15.49 30.90
C ARG A 94 7.96 14.03 30.47
N THR A 95 6.77 13.47 30.32
CA THR A 95 6.57 12.08 29.89
C THR A 95 5.55 12.04 28.77
N CYS A 96 5.69 11.08 27.87
CA CYS A 96 4.65 10.78 26.89
C CYS A 96 4.60 9.28 26.60
N ASP A 97 3.40 8.80 26.21
CA ASP A 97 3.23 7.42 25.80
C ASP A 97 3.61 7.28 24.31
N VAL A 98 4.40 6.26 24.02
CA VAL A 98 4.95 6.03 22.69
C VAL A 98 4.79 4.57 22.26
N THR A 99 4.65 4.40 20.96
CA THR A 99 4.90 3.12 20.31
C THR A 99 6.38 3.03 19.97
N VAL A 100 7.05 1.98 20.43
CA VAL A 100 8.47 1.78 20.16
C VAL A 100 8.65 0.83 18.99
N TRP A 101 9.37 1.27 17.97
CA TRP A 101 9.86 0.38 16.91
C TRP A 101 11.32 0.09 17.14
N LYS A 102 11.62 -1.18 17.34
CA LYS A 102 12.98 -1.69 17.45
C LYS A 102 13.40 -2.20 16.07
N VAL A 103 14.35 -1.49 15.44
CA VAL A 103 14.70 -1.71 14.03
C VAL A 103 16.18 -2.00 13.87
N ARG A 104 16.53 -3.06 13.10
CA ARG A 104 17.86 -3.34 12.56
C ARG A 104 17.81 -3.19 11.06
N GLY A 105 18.73 -2.44 10.46
CA GLY A 105 18.81 -2.22 9.02
C GLY A 105 18.19 -0.91 8.54
N SER A 106 17.70 -0.90 7.30
CA SER A 106 17.27 0.32 6.62
C SER A 106 15.93 0.83 7.11
N LEU A 107 15.91 1.96 7.80
CA LEU A 107 14.68 2.58 8.30
C LEU A 107 13.78 3.13 7.18
N GLU A 108 14.36 3.48 6.02
CA GLU A 108 13.62 4.02 4.86
C GLU A 108 12.56 3.04 4.29
N VAL A 109 12.73 1.74 4.55
CA VAL A 109 11.75 0.71 4.15
C VAL A 109 10.46 0.82 4.98
N LEU A 110 10.56 1.29 6.22
CA LEU A 110 9.44 1.40 7.16
C LEU A 110 8.82 2.80 7.16
N VAL A 111 9.64 3.83 7.16
CA VAL A 111 9.20 5.24 7.21
C VAL A 111 9.66 5.99 5.97
N GLN A 112 8.89 7.00 5.55
CA GLN A 112 9.26 7.88 4.44
C GLN A 112 10.23 8.96 4.93
N SER A 113 11.44 8.55 5.34
CA SER A 113 12.45 9.46 5.84
C SER A 113 13.85 9.00 5.40
N SER A 114 14.75 9.93 5.21
CA SER A 114 16.19 9.66 5.02
C SER A 114 16.94 9.38 6.33
N ALA A 115 16.22 9.06 7.39
CA ALA A 115 16.79 8.73 8.68
C ALA A 115 17.58 7.41 8.61
N VAL A 116 18.81 7.42 9.13
CA VAL A 116 19.69 6.25 9.15
C VAL A 116 20.04 5.94 10.59
N LEU A 117 19.73 4.73 11.05
CA LEU A 117 20.23 4.17 12.30
C LEU A 117 21.54 3.45 11.99
N ASN A 118 22.67 4.04 12.41
CA ASN A 118 23.97 3.40 12.27
C ASN A 118 24.01 2.10 13.08
N GLU A 119 24.69 1.09 12.54
CA GLU A 119 24.77 -0.23 13.17
C GLU A 119 25.46 -0.20 14.54
N ASP A 120 26.37 0.72 14.77
CA ASP A 120 27.10 0.89 16.04
C ASP A 120 26.41 1.85 17.02
N ASP A 121 25.31 2.50 16.63
CA ASP A 121 24.66 3.50 17.49
C ASP A 121 23.56 2.88 18.36
N TRP A 122 23.98 2.29 19.46
CA TRP A 122 23.06 1.67 20.44
C TRP A 122 22.27 2.66 21.29
N GLN A 123 22.71 3.91 21.35
CA GLN A 123 22.07 4.97 22.14
C GLN A 123 21.26 5.93 21.28
N GLY A 124 21.31 5.78 19.96
CA GLY A 124 20.55 6.60 19.05
C GLY A 124 19.06 6.25 18.99
N CYS A 125 18.24 7.28 18.89
CA CYS A 125 16.81 7.11 18.60
C CYS A 125 16.29 8.22 17.69
N TYR A 126 15.16 7.94 17.04
CA TYR A 126 14.36 8.91 16.32
C TYR A 126 13.01 9.03 16.98
N LEU A 127 12.47 10.24 17.04
CA LEU A 127 11.16 10.54 17.59
C LEU A 127 10.19 10.99 16.49
N ALA A 128 8.91 10.71 16.66
CA ALA A 128 7.89 11.37 15.88
C ALA A 128 7.81 12.87 16.25
N GLU A 129 7.27 13.68 15.34
CA GLU A 129 7.19 15.14 15.52
C GLU A 129 6.37 15.54 16.75
N ASP A 130 5.21 14.91 16.96
CA ASP A 130 4.36 15.10 18.13
C ASP A 130 5.04 14.66 19.44
N THR A 131 5.73 13.52 19.43
CA THR A 131 6.50 13.02 20.58
C THR A 131 7.62 13.98 20.97
N ALA A 132 8.34 14.54 19.97
CA ALA A 132 9.36 15.54 20.21
C ALA A 132 8.76 16.82 20.82
N TRP A 133 7.59 17.23 20.32
CA TRP A 133 6.89 18.40 20.86
C TRP A 133 6.41 18.19 22.30
N GLU A 134 5.85 17.03 22.63
CA GLU A 134 5.41 16.72 24.00
C GLU A 134 6.56 16.67 24.99
N LEU A 135 7.69 16.05 24.61
CA LEU A 135 8.85 15.90 25.51
C LEU A 135 9.71 17.15 25.64
N PHE A 136 9.82 17.95 24.58
CA PHE A 136 10.77 19.09 24.54
C PHE A 136 10.09 20.44 24.33
N GLY A 137 8.85 20.49 23.85
CA GLY A 137 8.16 21.71 23.43
C GLY A 137 8.73 22.28 22.12
N SER A 138 9.47 21.46 21.38
CA SER A 138 10.06 21.82 20.08
C SER A 138 10.24 20.56 19.23
N THR A 139 10.17 20.72 17.92
CA THR A 139 10.52 19.67 16.96
C THR A 139 12.02 19.57 16.69
N GLU A 140 12.81 20.56 17.13
CA GLU A 140 14.28 20.54 17.08
C GLU A 140 14.82 19.84 18.33
N ALA A 141 14.63 18.53 18.41
CA ALA A 141 15.00 17.72 19.57
C ALA A 141 16.35 16.98 19.42
N ALA A 142 17.00 17.08 18.25
CA ALA A 142 18.26 16.36 18.00
C ALA A 142 19.35 16.72 19.02
N GLY A 143 20.09 15.71 19.50
CA GLY A 143 21.12 15.85 20.51
C GLY A 143 20.62 15.77 21.96
N ASN A 144 19.32 15.91 22.21
CA ASN A 144 18.76 15.79 23.56
C ASN A 144 18.68 14.32 24.00
N LYS A 145 18.60 14.14 25.33
CA LYS A 145 18.54 12.81 25.95
C LYS A 145 17.14 12.52 26.48
N ILE A 146 16.72 11.29 26.30
CA ILE A 146 15.48 10.74 26.84
C ILE A 146 15.73 9.40 27.52
N VAL A 147 14.78 8.95 28.32
CA VAL A 147 14.76 7.61 28.90
C VAL A 147 13.52 6.90 28.38
N CYS A 148 13.69 5.67 27.89
CA CYS A 148 12.60 4.80 27.52
C CYS A 148 12.84 3.42 28.13
N GLY A 149 11.97 3.02 29.06
CA GLY A 149 12.20 1.85 29.89
C GLY A 149 13.49 2.01 30.73
N GLN A 150 14.45 1.09 30.56
CA GLN A 150 15.73 1.13 31.26
C GLN A 150 16.86 1.81 30.44
N ARG A 151 16.57 2.26 29.21
CA ARG A 151 17.60 2.79 28.31
C ARG A 151 17.60 4.31 28.26
N ARG A 152 18.81 4.86 28.36
CA ARG A 152 19.06 6.27 28.07
C ARG A 152 19.41 6.41 26.59
N LEU A 153 18.64 7.20 25.88
CA LEU A 153 18.76 7.38 24.44
C LEU A 153 19.09 8.83 24.11
N THR A 154 19.79 9.03 23.00
CA THR A 154 20.08 10.34 22.43
C THR A 154 19.28 10.49 21.15
N VAL A 155 18.49 11.54 21.03
CA VAL A 155 17.69 11.83 19.85
C VAL A 155 18.61 12.20 18.70
N ARG A 156 18.59 11.45 17.60
CA ARG A 156 19.35 11.72 16.37
C ARG A 156 18.60 12.57 15.38
N GLY A 157 17.28 12.56 15.46
CA GLY A 157 16.43 13.36 14.61
C GLY A 157 14.95 13.14 14.88
N VAL A 158 14.13 13.86 14.14
CA VAL A 158 12.67 13.82 14.24
C VAL A 158 12.10 13.34 12.92
N LEU A 159 11.19 12.38 13.00
CA LEU A 159 10.47 11.79 11.87
C LEU A 159 9.23 12.62 11.61
N LYS A 160 9.19 13.27 10.45
CA LYS A 160 8.00 13.99 9.98
C LYS A 160 6.91 12.97 9.59
N ASP A 161 5.67 13.39 9.68
CA ASP A 161 4.50 12.58 9.32
C ASP A 161 4.28 11.31 10.19
N GLU A 162 5.06 11.06 11.24
CA GLU A 162 4.82 9.99 12.21
C GLU A 162 4.19 10.53 13.51
N THR A 163 3.44 9.69 14.24
CA THR A 163 2.77 10.07 15.49
C THR A 163 3.06 9.06 16.59
N SER A 164 3.29 9.56 17.81
CA SER A 164 3.50 8.77 19.01
C SER A 164 4.49 7.62 18.80
N LEU A 165 5.59 7.90 18.06
CA LEU A 165 6.57 6.91 17.64
C LEU A 165 7.95 7.25 18.18
N LEU A 166 8.61 6.22 18.73
CA LEU A 166 10.02 6.19 19.04
C LEU A 166 10.67 5.04 18.28
N VAL A 167 11.70 5.34 17.50
CA VAL A 167 12.47 4.31 16.78
C VAL A 167 13.83 4.18 17.41
N MET A 168 14.22 2.97 17.78
CA MET A 168 15.52 2.66 18.34
C MET A 168 16.01 1.30 17.88
N ARG A 169 17.28 1.00 18.17
CA ARG A 169 17.86 -0.31 17.91
C ARG A 169 17.48 -1.32 19.01
N PRO A 170 17.07 -2.56 18.67
CA PRO A 170 16.86 -3.61 19.66
C PRO A 170 18.20 -4.02 20.33
N GLU A 171 18.15 -4.60 21.51
CA GLU A 171 19.32 -5.19 22.15
C GLU A 171 19.83 -6.42 21.41
N THR A 172 21.10 -6.77 21.58
CA THR A 172 21.77 -7.88 20.88
C THR A 172 21.03 -9.21 21.01
N LYS A 173 20.47 -9.49 22.19
CA LYS A 173 19.73 -10.72 22.47
C LYS A 173 18.23 -10.65 22.13
N GLU A 174 17.77 -9.48 21.75
CA GLU A 174 16.35 -9.26 21.49
C GLU A 174 15.98 -9.72 20.08
N THR A 175 14.90 -10.49 19.98
CA THR A 175 14.39 -10.99 18.70
C THR A 175 13.42 -10.02 18.05
N THR A 176 13.45 -9.97 16.73
CA THR A 176 12.48 -9.26 15.89
C THR A 176 11.52 -10.27 15.27
N ASP A 177 10.27 -9.89 15.07
CA ASP A 177 9.21 -10.76 14.56
C ASP A 177 8.74 -10.40 13.15
N ARG A 178 9.34 -9.34 12.56
CA ARG A 178 8.95 -8.83 11.24
C ARG A 178 10.16 -8.45 10.42
N ILE A 179 10.03 -8.67 9.11
CA ILE A 179 11.02 -8.26 8.12
C ILE A 179 10.33 -7.40 7.08
N ALA A 180 10.91 -6.28 6.73
CA ALA A 180 10.48 -5.43 5.63
C ALA A 180 11.55 -5.41 4.55
N LEU A 181 11.16 -5.62 3.28
CA LEU A 181 12.05 -5.68 2.13
C LEU A 181 11.59 -4.69 1.07
N GLY A 182 12.51 -3.86 0.61
CA GLY A 182 12.33 -2.95 -0.52
C GLY A 182 12.56 -3.65 -1.86
N MET A 183 11.80 -4.68 -2.17
CA MET A 183 11.91 -5.44 -3.42
C MET A 183 10.68 -5.25 -4.29
N THR A 184 10.88 -5.26 -5.61
CA THR A 184 9.79 -5.07 -6.58
C THR A 184 9.10 -6.37 -7.00
N LEU A 185 9.82 -7.49 -7.05
CA LEU A 185 9.35 -8.75 -7.63
C LEU A 185 9.08 -9.82 -6.55
N ALA A 186 7.88 -10.42 -6.59
CA ALA A 186 7.48 -11.50 -5.70
C ALA A 186 8.41 -12.73 -5.75
N ALA A 187 8.92 -13.05 -6.95
CA ALA A 187 9.86 -14.15 -7.14
C ALA A 187 11.17 -13.93 -6.37
N HIS A 188 11.68 -12.70 -6.35
CA HIS A 188 12.89 -12.33 -5.61
C HIS A 188 12.68 -12.46 -4.10
N VAL A 189 11.48 -12.11 -3.59
CA VAL A 189 11.16 -12.27 -2.16
C VAL A 189 11.12 -13.73 -1.74
N LYS A 190 10.48 -14.59 -2.54
CA LYS A 190 10.47 -16.05 -2.28
C LYS A 190 11.89 -16.64 -2.33
N GLY A 191 12.66 -16.27 -3.35
CA GLY A 191 14.07 -16.66 -3.48
C GLY A 191 14.90 -16.18 -2.28
N PHE A 192 14.70 -14.93 -1.83
CA PHE A 192 15.35 -14.39 -0.66
C PHE A 192 15.03 -15.21 0.60
N LEU A 193 13.75 -15.48 0.89
CA LEU A 193 13.37 -16.26 2.06
C LEU A 193 13.98 -17.67 2.04
N MET A 194 13.98 -18.32 0.89
CA MET A 194 14.56 -19.68 0.74
C MET A 194 16.09 -19.66 0.89
N SER A 195 16.78 -18.71 0.26
CA SER A 195 18.24 -18.61 0.29
C SER A 195 18.79 -18.35 1.68
N TYR A 196 18.07 -17.58 2.48
CA TYR A 196 18.51 -17.21 3.83
C TYR A 196 17.84 -17.99 4.95
N GLY A 197 17.01 -19.00 4.62
CA GLY A 197 16.34 -19.87 5.59
C GLY A 197 15.32 -19.14 6.46
N LEU A 198 14.77 -18.01 5.99
CA LEU A 198 13.80 -17.21 6.71
C LEU A 198 12.40 -17.78 6.53
N ARG A 199 11.68 -17.96 7.63
CA ARG A 199 10.30 -18.49 7.63
C ARG A 199 9.31 -17.37 7.94
N GLY A 200 8.33 -17.20 7.07
CA GLY A 200 7.29 -16.19 7.27
C GLY A 200 6.37 -16.09 6.07
N LYS A 201 5.28 -15.37 6.24
CA LYS A 201 4.30 -15.13 5.18
C LYS A 201 4.58 -13.78 4.54
N PRO A 202 5.03 -13.75 3.28
CA PRO A 202 5.29 -12.51 2.58
C PRO A 202 3.97 -11.85 2.13
N MET A 203 3.85 -10.57 2.37
CA MET A 203 2.76 -9.72 1.93
C MET A 203 3.33 -8.48 1.23
N SER A 204 2.82 -8.18 0.05
CA SER A 204 3.18 -6.96 -0.68
C SER A 204 2.25 -5.81 -0.33
N SER A 205 2.77 -4.63 -0.03
CA SER A 205 1.93 -3.42 0.07
C SER A 205 1.31 -3.02 -1.29
N GLY A 206 1.89 -3.50 -2.39
CA GLY A 206 1.42 -3.25 -3.75
C GLY A 206 0.12 -3.97 -4.12
N PHE A 207 -0.32 -4.99 -3.34
CA PHE A 207 -1.54 -5.74 -3.66
C PHE A 207 -2.81 -4.87 -3.67
N LEU A 208 -2.83 -3.76 -2.92
CA LEU A 208 -3.93 -2.78 -2.97
C LEU A 208 -4.07 -2.13 -4.35
N ALA A 209 -2.96 -1.86 -5.04
CA ALA A 209 -2.98 -1.36 -6.40
C ALA A 209 -3.53 -2.41 -7.38
N GLU A 210 -3.22 -3.69 -7.16
CA GLU A 210 -3.76 -4.79 -7.96
C GLU A 210 -5.29 -4.87 -7.81
N ILE A 211 -5.82 -4.83 -6.58
CA ILE A 211 -7.28 -4.81 -6.35
C ILE A 211 -7.93 -3.58 -6.99
N ALA A 212 -7.34 -2.39 -6.81
CA ALA A 212 -7.86 -1.16 -7.42
C ALA A 212 -7.93 -1.26 -8.95
N GLN A 213 -6.93 -1.88 -9.57
CA GLN A 213 -6.90 -2.14 -11.01
C GLN A 213 -8.08 -3.02 -11.46
N TRP A 214 -8.37 -4.10 -10.73
CA TRP A 214 -9.51 -4.97 -11.03
C TRP A 214 -10.84 -4.25 -10.90
N LEU A 215 -11.02 -3.44 -9.86
CA LEU A 215 -12.23 -2.63 -9.69
C LEU A 215 -12.42 -1.65 -10.85
N LEU A 216 -11.35 -1.03 -11.34
CA LEU A 216 -11.40 -0.12 -12.49
C LEU A 216 -11.76 -0.84 -13.79
N LEU A 217 -11.36 -2.11 -13.97
CA LEU A 217 -11.68 -2.90 -15.15
C LEU A 217 -13.20 -3.24 -15.25
N LEU A 218 -13.90 -3.33 -14.12
CA LEU A 218 -15.31 -3.72 -14.10
C LEU A 218 -16.20 -2.70 -14.82
N TYR A 219 -15.96 -1.40 -14.64
CA TYR A 219 -16.85 -0.36 -15.18
C TYR A 219 -16.89 -0.31 -16.71
N PRO A 220 -15.76 -0.25 -17.43
CA PRO A 220 -15.76 -0.33 -18.90
C PRO A 220 -16.37 -1.63 -19.42
N GLY A 221 -16.15 -2.75 -18.71
CA GLY A 221 -16.77 -4.04 -19.07
C GLY A 221 -18.30 -3.99 -19.02
N VAL A 222 -18.86 -3.45 -17.95
CA VAL A 222 -20.32 -3.30 -17.81
C VAL A 222 -20.88 -2.32 -18.85
N LEU A 223 -20.18 -1.23 -19.12
CA LEU A 223 -20.57 -0.30 -20.16
C LEU A 223 -20.55 -0.96 -21.55
N ALA A 224 -19.49 -1.68 -21.88
CA ALA A 224 -19.38 -2.40 -23.15
C ALA A 224 -20.49 -3.43 -23.32
N ALA A 225 -20.80 -4.21 -22.29
CA ALA A 225 -21.89 -5.17 -22.29
C ALA A 225 -23.27 -4.49 -22.46
N GLY A 226 -23.51 -3.37 -21.78
CA GLY A 226 -24.72 -2.55 -21.92
C GLY A 226 -24.88 -1.98 -23.34
N PHE A 227 -23.77 -1.56 -23.94
CA PHE A 227 -23.76 -1.08 -25.32
C PHE A 227 -24.07 -2.18 -26.34
N LEU A 228 -23.45 -3.36 -26.21
CA LEU A 228 -23.73 -4.51 -27.08
C LEU A 228 -25.19 -4.92 -27.00
N LYS A 229 -25.80 -4.88 -25.80
CA LYS A 229 -27.24 -5.12 -25.64
C LYS A 229 -28.08 -4.04 -26.31
N SER A 230 -27.67 -2.78 -26.27
CA SER A 230 -28.34 -1.66 -26.94
C SER A 230 -28.29 -1.77 -28.46
N LEU A 231 -27.21 -2.30 -29.03
CA LEU A 231 -27.10 -2.56 -30.48
C LEU A 231 -28.04 -3.65 -30.97
N LYS A 232 -28.30 -4.64 -30.13
CA LYS A 232 -29.19 -5.77 -30.45
C LYS A 232 -30.67 -5.38 -30.39
N ASN A 233 -30.99 -4.37 -29.58
CA ASN A 233 -32.35 -3.82 -29.50
C ASN A 233 -32.37 -2.48 -30.26
N ASP A 234 -33.21 -2.33 -31.27
CA ASP A 234 -33.36 -1.12 -32.09
C ASP A 234 -33.93 0.09 -31.31
N TYR A 235 -33.32 0.41 -30.19
CA TYR A 235 -33.61 1.66 -29.49
C TYR A 235 -33.14 2.84 -30.34
N PRO A 236 -33.97 3.83 -30.65
CA PRO A 236 -33.57 5.03 -31.37
C PRO A 236 -32.68 5.90 -30.46
N VAL A 237 -31.42 5.48 -30.29
CA VAL A 237 -30.42 6.31 -29.64
C VAL A 237 -29.99 7.36 -30.66
N TRP A 238 -30.13 8.62 -30.31
CA TRP A 238 -29.73 9.75 -31.12
C TRP A 238 -28.25 9.57 -31.60
N ALA A 239 -28.00 9.80 -32.89
CA ALA A 239 -26.65 9.53 -33.48
C ALA A 239 -25.51 10.18 -32.71
N ALA A 240 -25.71 11.41 -32.23
CA ALA A 240 -24.73 12.14 -31.38
C ALA A 240 -24.46 11.41 -30.03
N GLY A 241 -25.49 10.79 -29.43
CA GLY A 241 -25.32 10.01 -28.20
C GLY A 241 -24.49 8.75 -28.41
N LYS A 242 -24.62 8.09 -29.57
CA LYS A 242 -23.79 6.92 -29.94
C LYS A 242 -22.34 7.31 -30.12
N ILE A 243 -22.07 8.43 -30.81
CA ILE A 243 -20.71 8.96 -31.00
C ILE A 243 -20.06 9.30 -29.68
N LEU A 244 -20.75 10.03 -28.80
CA LEU A 244 -20.23 10.36 -27.46
C LEU A 244 -19.89 9.10 -26.66
N TRP A 245 -20.74 8.07 -26.74
CA TRP A 245 -20.49 6.79 -26.08
C TRP A 245 -19.23 6.08 -26.59
N TRP A 246 -18.99 6.08 -27.90
CA TRP A 246 -17.77 5.54 -28.49
C TRP A 246 -16.52 6.31 -28.04
N ILE A 247 -16.61 7.64 -27.99
CA ILE A 247 -15.52 8.49 -27.55
C ILE A 247 -15.20 8.19 -26.05
N MET A 248 -16.20 8.09 -25.20
CA MET A 248 -16.02 7.78 -23.79
C MET A 248 -15.45 6.38 -23.59
N LEU A 249 -15.94 5.37 -24.30
CA LEU A 249 -15.43 4.02 -24.23
C LEU A 249 -13.97 3.96 -24.72
N ALA A 250 -13.65 4.60 -25.83
CA ALA A 250 -12.28 4.69 -26.33
C ALA A 250 -11.34 5.40 -25.35
N ALA A 251 -11.79 6.49 -24.72
CA ALA A 251 -11.02 7.19 -23.71
C ALA A 251 -10.77 6.33 -22.46
N MET A 252 -11.78 5.58 -22.00
CA MET A 252 -11.63 4.64 -20.89
C MET A 252 -10.65 3.51 -21.22
N VAL A 253 -10.78 2.92 -22.39
CA VAL A 253 -9.88 1.86 -22.87
C VAL A 253 -8.45 2.40 -22.99
N TYR A 254 -8.27 3.59 -23.53
CA TYR A 254 -6.96 4.26 -23.59
C TYR A 254 -6.34 4.47 -22.20
N LEU A 255 -7.13 5.00 -21.24
CA LEU A 255 -6.69 5.21 -19.86
C LEU A 255 -6.29 3.90 -19.19
N LEU A 256 -7.05 2.82 -19.44
CA LEU A 256 -6.73 1.49 -18.95
C LEU A 256 -5.41 0.98 -19.54
N PHE A 257 -5.27 0.96 -20.85
CA PHE A 257 -4.04 0.45 -21.51
C PHE A 257 -2.78 1.21 -21.07
N ARG A 258 -2.90 2.52 -20.86
CA ARG A 258 -1.78 3.33 -20.36
C ARG A 258 -1.36 2.95 -18.93
N ASN A 259 -2.30 2.54 -18.09
CA ASN A 259 -2.07 2.35 -16.65
C ASN A 259 -1.99 0.90 -16.20
N ILE A 260 -2.58 -0.05 -16.96
CA ILE A 260 -2.57 -1.46 -16.60
C ILE A 260 -1.16 -2.03 -16.71
N LYS A 261 -0.72 -2.66 -15.60
CA LYS A 261 0.38 -3.62 -15.60
C LYS A 261 -0.21 -4.95 -15.15
N ILE A 262 -0.06 -5.99 -15.96
CA ILE A 262 -0.42 -7.35 -15.53
C ILE A 262 0.64 -7.78 -14.53
N PRO A 263 0.26 -8.08 -13.26
CA PRO A 263 1.22 -8.58 -12.28
C PRO A 263 1.85 -9.88 -12.79
N GLU A 264 3.17 -10.00 -12.64
CA GLU A 264 3.89 -11.22 -13.05
C GLU A 264 3.37 -12.46 -12.31
N THR A 265 2.85 -12.28 -11.10
CA THR A 265 2.19 -13.32 -10.29
C THR A 265 0.95 -13.91 -10.95
N MET A 266 0.38 -13.26 -11.95
CA MET A 266 -0.80 -13.70 -12.70
C MET A 266 -0.48 -14.33 -14.06
N ILE A 267 0.78 -14.39 -14.45
CA ILE A 267 1.20 -14.96 -15.73
C ILE A 267 1.52 -16.45 -15.51
N PRO A 268 0.61 -17.38 -15.86
CA PRO A 268 0.88 -18.81 -15.75
C PRO A 268 1.84 -19.27 -16.84
N GLY A 269 2.69 -20.23 -16.54
CA GLY A 269 3.51 -20.86 -17.57
C GLY A 269 2.67 -21.56 -18.64
N LYS A 270 1.46 -22.03 -18.28
CA LYS A 270 0.44 -22.57 -19.20
C LYS A 270 -0.93 -22.07 -18.77
N TRP A 271 -1.69 -21.44 -19.68
CA TRP A 271 -3.03 -20.90 -19.39
C TRP A 271 -4.07 -21.96 -18.99
N SER A 272 -3.86 -23.22 -19.36
CA SER A 272 -4.70 -24.36 -19.01
C SER A 272 -4.38 -24.97 -17.65
N ASP A 273 -3.48 -24.38 -16.89
CA ASP A 273 -3.11 -24.87 -15.55
C ASP A 273 -4.11 -24.35 -14.51
N PHE A 274 -5.13 -25.16 -14.24
CA PHE A 274 -6.14 -24.86 -13.22
C PHE A 274 -5.58 -24.84 -11.80
N GLN A 275 -4.50 -25.60 -11.53
CA GLN A 275 -3.87 -25.62 -10.22
C GLN A 275 -3.20 -24.27 -9.94
N PHE A 276 -2.53 -23.67 -10.94
CA PHE A 276 -1.98 -22.33 -10.84
C PHE A 276 -3.01 -21.29 -10.38
N TRP A 277 -4.22 -21.29 -10.98
CA TRP A 277 -5.27 -20.34 -10.64
C TRP A 277 -5.81 -20.54 -9.22
N LYS A 278 -5.90 -21.80 -8.78
CA LYS A 278 -6.32 -22.13 -7.41
C LYS A 278 -5.29 -21.66 -6.38
N ASP A 279 -4.02 -21.89 -6.64
CA ASP A 279 -2.92 -21.52 -5.76
C ASP A 279 -2.74 -19.98 -5.73
N TRP A 280 -2.89 -19.33 -6.88
CA TRP A 280 -2.93 -17.87 -6.96
C TRP A 280 -4.06 -17.27 -6.13
N TRP A 281 -5.28 -17.79 -6.26
CA TRP A 281 -6.44 -17.32 -5.48
C TRP A 281 -6.23 -17.49 -3.98
N LYS A 282 -5.69 -18.65 -3.58
CA LYS A 282 -5.35 -18.91 -2.17
C LYS A 282 -4.32 -17.92 -1.65
N SER A 283 -3.24 -17.68 -2.40
CA SER A 283 -2.21 -16.70 -2.06
C SER A 283 -2.79 -15.29 -1.94
N PHE A 284 -3.71 -14.91 -2.84
CA PHE A 284 -4.39 -13.62 -2.79
C PHE A 284 -5.26 -13.46 -1.53
N GLN A 285 -6.04 -14.49 -1.17
CA GLN A 285 -6.81 -14.48 0.08
C GLN A 285 -5.90 -14.37 1.31
N GLU A 286 -4.79 -15.10 1.34
CA GLU A 286 -3.80 -15.02 2.42
C GLU A 286 -3.20 -13.63 2.55
N GLN A 287 -2.92 -12.93 1.46
CA GLN A 287 -2.44 -11.55 1.49
C GLN A 287 -3.47 -10.60 2.09
N ILE A 288 -4.76 -10.74 1.75
CA ILE A 288 -5.82 -9.93 2.35
C ILE A 288 -5.89 -10.15 3.87
N VAL A 289 -5.90 -11.42 4.31
CA VAL A 289 -5.94 -11.75 5.73
C VAL A 289 -4.72 -11.20 6.46
N CYS A 290 -3.53 -11.38 5.92
CA CYS A 290 -2.30 -10.83 6.48
C CYS A 290 -2.36 -9.31 6.58
N PHE A 291 -2.84 -8.61 5.54
CA PHE A 291 -2.96 -7.16 5.56
C PHE A 291 -3.94 -6.67 6.64
N VAL A 292 -5.08 -7.35 6.83
CA VAL A 292 -6.06 -6.97 7.85
C VAL A 292 -5.49 -7.18 9.26
N GLN A 293 -4.76 -8.26 9.49
CA GLN A 293 -4.20 -8.64 10.79
C GLN A 293 -2.89 -7.93 11.14
N MET A 294 -2.17 -7.43 10.14
CA MET A 294 -0.89 -6.77 10.33
C MET A 294 -1.07 -5.38 10.98
N ASP A 295 -0.19 -5.03 11.90
CA ASP A 295 -0.02 -3.65 12.32
C ASP A 295 0.50 -2.81 11.16
N LYS A 296 -0.24 -1.77 10.86
CA LYS A 296 0.05 -0.91 9.70
C LYS A 296 0.93 0.25 10.11
N THR A 297 1.96 0.50 9.31
CA THR A 297 2.69 1.76 9.38
C THR A 297 1.83 2.89 8.78
N LYS A 298 2.18 4.14 9.00
CA LYS A 298 1.46 5.27 8.37
C LYS A 298 1.48 5.20 6.84
N ARG A 299 2.55 4.63 6.29
CA ARG A 299 2.67 4.38 4.84
C ARG A 299 1.53 3.50 4.33
N GLU A 300 1.30 2.35 4.96
CA GLU A 300 0.22 1.43 4.57
C GLU A 300 -1.17 2.03 4.84
N LEU A 301 -1.34 2.79 5.94
CA LEU A 301 -2.58 3.51 6.20
C LEU A 301 -2.87 4.56 5.13
N ARG A 302 -1.85 5.31 4.67
CA ARG A 302 -1.98 6.27 3.56
C ARG A 302 -2.36 5.54 2.26
N GLN A 303 -1.70 4.42 1.94
CA GLN A 303 -2.02 3.60 0.77
C GLN A 303 -3.45 3.03 0.86
N ALA A 304 -3.87 2.53 2.02
CA ALA A 304 -5.24 2.08 2.25
C ALA A 304 -6.26 3.21 2.07
N GLY A 305 -5.96 4.43 2.53
CA GLY A 305 -6.80 5.60 2.32
C GLY A 305 -6.94 5.98 0.83
N ILE A 306 -5.85 5.94 0.07
CA ILE A 306 -5.86 6.19 -1.38
C ILE A 306 -6.65 5.07 -2.09
N PHE A 307 -6.44 3.80 -1.68
CA PHE A 307 -7.20 2.66 -2.19
C PHE A 307 -8.70 2.82 -1.97
N MET A 308 -9.13 3.21 -0.76
CA MET A 308 -10.55 3.45 -0.47
C MET A 308 -11.15 4.53 -1.36
N LYS A 309 -10.42 5.63 -1.60
CA LYS A 309 -10.85 6.68 -2.53
C LYS A 309 -10.99 6.13 -3.95
N SER A 310 -10.03 5.35 -4.43
CA SER A 310 -10.09 4.70 -5.74
C SER A 310 -11.28 3.74 -5.84
N ALA A 311 -11.51 2.91 -4.81
CA ALA A 311 -12.60 1.94 -4.76
C ALA A 311 -13.98 2.63 -4.77
N VAL A 312 -14.16 3.68 -3.97
CA VAL A 312 -15.40 4.47 -3.95
C VAL A 312 -15.64 5.12 -5.32
N CYS A 313 -14.62 5.77 -5.90
CA CYS A 313 -14.72 6.38 -7.22
C CYS A 313 -15.02 5.34 -8.32
N SER A 314 -14.53 4.12 -8.20
CA SER A 314 -14.81 3.02 -9.14
C SER A 314 -16.23 2.45 -8.97
N ALA A 315 -16.79 2.47 -7.75
CA ALA A 315 -18.12 1.98 -7.45
C ALA A 315 -19.23 2.99 -7.82
N MET A 316 -18.98 4.29 -7.66
CA MET A 316 -19.97 5.35 -7.92
C MET A 316 -20.62 5.29 -9.31
N PRO A 317 -19.91 5.00 -10.40
CA PRO A 317 -20.54 4.84 -11.71
C PRO A 317 -21.61 3.75 -11.78
N PHE A 318 -21.47 2.67 -11.00
CA PHE A 318 -22.49 1.60 -10.95
C PHE A 318 -23.77 2.07 -10.27
N PHE A 319 -23.64 2.84 -9.17
CA PHE A 319 -24.81 3.46 -8.52
C PHE A 319 -25.52 4.44 -9.45
N ILE A 320 -24.76 5.24 -10.21
CA ILE A 320 -25.32 6.15 -11.20
C ILE A 320 -26.09 5.40 -12.29
N ILE A 321 -25.58 4.25 -12.74
CA ILE A 321 -26.29 3.39 -13.72
C ILE A 321 -27.56 2.81 -13.12
N ALA A 322 -27.53 2.37 -11.85
CA ALA A 322 -28.70 1.84 -11.16
C ALA A 322 -29.80 2.90 -11.02
N LEU A 323 -29.46 4.10 -10.56
CA LEU A 323 -30.37 5.24 -10.46
C LEU A 323 -30.95 5.65 -11.84
N LYS A 324 -30.14 5.56 -12.90
CA LYS A 324 -30.61 5.83 -14.27
C LYS A 324 -31.74 4.91 -14.70
N LYS A 325 -31.71 3.63 -14.29
CA LYS A 325 -32.81 2.68 -14.61
C LYS A 325 -34.13 3.09 -13.97
N GLU A 326 -34.09 3.60 -12.73
CA GLU A 326 -35.27 4.03 -12.01
C GLU A 326 -35.86 5.35 -12.56
N VAL A 327 -35.02 6.28 -12.98
CA VAL A 327 -35.45 7.59 -13.50
C VAL A 327 -35.95 7.53 -14.95
N CYS A 328 -35.51 6.53 -15.72
CA CYS A 328 -35.90 6.37 -17.14
C CYS A 328 -37.06 5.36 -17.35
N GLN A 329 -37.57 4.71 -16.30
CA GLN A 329 -38.87 4.00 -16.30
C GLN A 329 -40.01 4.97 -15.97
#